data_29aaa27b10fb01d33e9355d908b820ce
#
_entry.id   29aaa27b10fb01d33e9355d908b820ce
#
_cell.length_a   1.000
_cell.length_b   1.000
_cell.length_c   1.000
_cell.angle_alpha   90.00
_cell.angle_beta   90.00
_cell.angle_gamma   90.00
#
_symmetry.space_group_name_H-M   'P 1'
#
loop_
_entity.id
_entity.type
_entity.pdbx_description
1 polymer ?
#
loop_
_entity_poly.entity_id
_entity_poly.type
_entity_poly.pdbx_seq_one_letter_code
_entity_poly.pdbx_strand_id
1 'polypeptide(L)'
;MERFLRATDLPTPFLVLDRAVVADRYRAFATAFPGAAIHYAVKACPEPAVLDTLVALGSSFDVASPTEIRLAVAAGADPAALCFGNPVRSAADVAAAWTAGVRRFVTDSIEDLDVLATHAAGSQVLVRLLVSDAGSATPFAAKFGASPDEAIRLLSAAARRGLRADGIAFHAGSQQSRPDAFAEAVGTAVRVASRAGMRRPVLDVGGGFPVAYRSPVPCPDEFAGAIAAAVDAAVRAGHIERAELMLEPGRALVADAGVLRA
;
A
#
# COMPACT_ATOMS: atom_id res chain seq x y z
N MET A 1 22.58 -10.51 13.40
CA MET A 1 22.28 -11.74 12.64
C MET A 1 23.47 -12.69 12.50
N GLU A 2 24.61 -12.32 11.87
CA GLU A 2 25.77 -13.21 11.67
C GLU A 2 26.29 -13.88 12.97
N ARG A 3 26.39 -13.10 14.07
CA ARG A 3 26.83 -13.63 15.36
C ARG A 3 25.93 -14.78 15.85
N PHE A 4 24.61 -14.64 15.69
CA PHE A 4 23.65 -15.68 16.04
C PHE A 4 23.83 -16.92 15.16
N LEU A 5 23.94 -16.73 13.84
CA LEU A 5 24.11 -17.84 12.88
C LEU A 5 25.38 -18.65 13.10
N ARG A 6 26.46 -18.00 13.62
CA ARG A 6 27.72 -18.69 13.97
C ARG A 6 27.66 -19.43 15.31
N ALA A 7 26.79 -19.00 16.22
CA ALA A 7 26.71 -19.51 17.59
C ALA A 7 25.56 -20.52 17.81
N THR A 8 24.67 -20.70 16.83
CA THR A 8 23.51 -21.58 16.97
C THR A 8 23.76 -22.99 16.45
N ASP A 9 23.33 -23.99 17.22
CA ASP A 9 23.32 -25.42 16.86
C ASP A 9 21.92 -25.89 16.43
N LEU A 10 21.02 -24.97 16.05
CA LEU A 10 19.70 -25.34 15.57
C LEU A 10 19.80 -26.21 14.30
N PRO A 11 18.99 -27.27 14.20
CA PRO A 11 18.96 -28.10 13.00
C PRO A 11 18.45 -27.31 11.80
N THR A 12 19.05 -27.54 10.64
CA THR A 12 18.60 -26.96 9.38
C THR A 12 17.45 -27.77 8.76
N PRO A 13 16.56 -27.15 7.95
CA PRO A 13 16.54 -25.72 7.60
C PRO A 13 15.84 -24.86 8.65
N PHE A 14 16.30 -23.62 8.83
CA PHE A 14 15.59 -22.63 9.67
C PHE A 14 15.73 -21.22 9.08
N LEU A 15 14.73 -20.38 9.32
CA LEU A 15 14.70 -18.97 8.96
C LEU A 15 14.95 -18.10 10.19
N VAL A 16 15.88 -17.15 10.08
CA VAL A 16 16.08 -16.11 11.09
C VAL A 16 15.52 -14.80 10.57
N LEU A 17 14.69 -14.15 11.37
CA LEU A 17 14.17 -12.81 11.09
C LEU A 17 14.73 -11.84 12.14
N ASP A 18 15.44 -10.80 11.68
CA ASP A 18 15.97 -9.75 12.53
C ASP A 18 15.00 -8.57 12.60
N ARG A 19 14.29 -8.46 13.71
CA ARG A 19 13.28 -7.40 13.92
C ARG A 19 13.88 -5.99 13.95
N ALA A 20 15.15 -5.86 14.35
CA ALA A 20 15.82 -4.56 14.36
C ALA A 20 15.98 -4.03 12.92
N VAL A 21 16.31 -4.90 11.96
CA VAL A 21 16.38 -4.53 10.55
C VAL A 21 15.01 -4.08 10.03
N VAL A 22 13.92 -4.78 10.39
CA VAL A 22 12.55 -4.36 10.05
C VAL A 22 12.26 -2.95 10.58
N ALA A 23 12.60 -2.72 11.86
CA ALA A 23 12.38 -1.43 12.49
C ALA A 23 13.18 -0.30 11.82
N ASP A 24 14.44 -0.55 11.47
CA ASP A 24 15.29 0.44 10.81
C ASP A 24 14.80 0.76 9.40
N ARG A 25 14.33 -0.25 8.65
CA ARG A 25 13.72 -0.03 7.33
C ARG A 25 12.43 0.79 7.44
N TYR A 26 11.56 0.49 8.42
CA TYR A 26 10.36 1.29 8.66
C TYR A 26 10.70 2.75 8.98
N ARG A 27 11.66 3.00 9.87
CA ARG A 27 12.10 4.35 10.23
C ARG A 27 12.67 5.11 9.03
N ALA A 28 13.41 4.42 8.14
CA ALA A 28 13.91 5.03 6.91
C ALA A 28 12.76 5.53 6.02
N PHE A 29 11.70 4.73 5.84
CA PHE A 29 10.49 5.17 5.14
C PHE A 29 9.78 6.33 5.85
N ALA A 30 9.59 6.24 7.16
CA ALA A 30 8.94 7.30 7.94
C ALA A 30 9.71 8.62 7.89
N THR A 31 11.03 8.56 7.81
CA THR A 31 11.91 9.74 7.66
C THR A 31 11.83 10.32 6.25
N ALA A 32 11.88 9.46 5.22
CA ALA A 32 11.83 9.88 3.82
C ALA A 32 10.46 10.47 3.43
N PHE A 33 9.37 9.97 4.01
CA PHE A 33 7.99 10.38 3.72
C PHE A 33 7.31 11.01 4.94
N PRO A 34 7.73 12.18 5.39
CA PRO A 34 7.17 12.80 6.59
C PRO A 34 5.68 13.09 6.43
N GLY A 35 4.88 12.60 7.38
CA GLY A 35 3.42 12.78 7.40
C GLY A 35 2.64 11.84 6.48
N ALA A 36 3.28 10.96 5.72
CA ALA A 36 2.58 9.91 4.98
C ALA A 36 2.15 8.76 5.89
N ALA A 37 0.99 8.17 5.59
CA ALA A 37 0.53 6.95 6.26
C ALA A 37 1.24 5.72 5.67
N ILE A 38 1.96 4.98 6.50
CA ILE A 38 2.65 3.76 6.07
C ILE A 38 1.78 2.56 6.45
N HIS A 39 1.30 1.83 5.44
CA HIS A 39 0.52 0.62 5.57
C HIS A 39 1.36 -0.58 5.15
N TYR A 40 1.92 -1.31 6.12
CA TYR A 40 2.71 -2.48 5.78
C TYR A 40 1.88 -3.54 5.05
N ALA A 41 2.32 -3.98 3.88
CA ALA A 41 1.66 -5.05 3.13
C ALA A 41 1.89 -6.41 3.78
N VAL A 42 0.90 -6.92 4.53
CA VAL A 42 0.99 -8.14 5.36
C VAL A 42 1.42 -9.36 4.55
N LYS A 43 0.97 -9.46 3.30
CA LYS A 43 1.35 -10.54 2.35
C LYS A 43 2.85 -10.72 2.16
N ALA A 44 3.68 -9.72 2.48
CA ALA A 44 5.14 -9.82 2.33
C ALA A 44 5.79 -10.70 3.40
N CYS A 45 5.32 -10.61 4.65
CA CYS A 45 5.74 -11.48 5.76
C CYS A 45 4.70 -11.37 6.91
N PRO A 46 3.77 -12.33 7.04
CA PRO A 46 2.69 -12.27 8.02
C PRO A 46 3.12 -12.75 9.43
N GLU A 47 4.42 -12.87 9.69
CA GLU A 47 4.94 -13.34 10.97
C GLU A 47 4.56 -12.41 12.13
N PRO A 48 3.94 -12.92 13.21
CA PRO A 48 3.47 -12.10 14.33
C PRO A 48 4.52 -11.15 14.86
N ALA A 49 5.76 -11.62 15.06
CA ALA A 49 6.86 -10.81 15.61
C ALA A 49 7.24 -9.61 14.68
N VAL A 50 7.01 -9.71 13.37
CA VAL A 50 7.17 -8.60 12.42
C VAL A 50 6.01 -7.62 12.59
N LEU A 51 4.77 -8.12 12.64
CA LEU A 51 3.57 -7.28 12.82
C LEU A 51 3.61 -6.51 14.15
N ASP A 52 3.95 -7.19 15.28
CA ASP A 52 4.12 -6.55 16.58
C ASP A 52 5.16 -5.41 16.53
N THR A 53 6.29 -5.65 15.84
CA THR A 53 7.34 -4.64 15.69
C THR A 53 6.82 -3.41 14.92
N LEU A 54 6.06 -3.63 13.86
CA LEU A 54 5.51 -2.56 13.04
C LEU A 54 4.38 -1.79 13.73
N VAL A 55 3.50 -2.49 14.47
CA VAL A 55 2.48 -1.84 15.34
C VAL A 55 3.14 -0.92 16.35
N ALA A 56 4.19 -1.40 17.03
CA ALA A 56 4.91 -0.60 18.03
C ALA A 56 5.59 0.66 17.44
N LEU A 57 5.81 0.69 16.13
CA LEU A 57 6.36 1.83 15.40
C LEU A 57 5.29 2.74 14.79
N GLY A 58 4.00 2.40 14.95
CA GLY A 58 2.90 3.20 14.43
C GLY A 58 2.53 2.89 12.96
N SER A 59 2.96 1.76 12.41
CA SER A 59 2.51 1.30 11.10
C SER A 59 1.04 0.92 11.14
N SER A 60 0.31 1.23 10.07
CA SER A 60 -0.92 0.54 9.73
C SER A 60 -0.62 -0.63 8.79
N PHE A 61 -1.67 -1.25 8.18
CA PHE A 61 -1.48 -2.43 7.35
C PHE A 61 -2.37 -2.41 6.10
N ASP A 62 -1.76 -2.79 4.96
CA ASP A 62 -2.47 -3.23 3.77
C ASP A 62 -2.75 -4.73 3.92
N VAL A 63 -4.03 -5.09 3.88
CA VAL A 63 -4.51 -6.47 4.04
C VAL A 63 -5.24 -6.94 2.79
N ALA A 64 -5.08 -8.21 2.45
CA ALA A 64 -5.66 -8.81 1.26
C ALA A 64 -6.69 -9.92 1.57
N SER A 65 -6.94 -10.23 2.85
CA SER A 65 -7.85 -11.27 3.26
C SER A 65 -8.32 -11.13 4.72
N PRO A 66 -9.45 -11.76 5.10
CA PRO A 66 -9.88 -11.80 6.50
C PRO A 66 -8.85 -12.43 7.44
N THR A 67 -8.00 -13.32 6.95
CA THR A 67 -6.92 -13.91 7.73
C THR A 67 -5.86 -12.87 8.08
N GLU A 68 -5.44 -12.04 7.11
CA GLU A 68 -4.49 -10.96 7.36
C GLU A 68 -5.06 -9.88 8.29
N ILE A 69 -6.37 -9.58 8.19
CA ILE A 69 -7.06 -8.71 9.16
C ILE A 69 -6.92 -9.25 10.58
N ARG A 70 -7.21 -10.55 10.78
CA ARG A 70 -7.08 -11.17 12.12
C ARG A 70 -5.65 -11.11 12.64
N LEU A 71 -4.65 -11.35 11.80
CA LEU A 71 -3.25 -11.28 12.18
C LEU A 71 -2.84 -9.85 12.59
N ALA A 72 -3.22 -8.85 11.82
CA ALA A 72 -2.92 -7.44 12.12
C ALA A 72 -3.59 -7.00 13.44
N VAL A 73 -4.88 -7.34 13.63
CA VAL A 73 -5.62 -7.02 14.85
C VAL A 73 -5.05 -7.75 16.06
N ALA A 74 -4.66 -9.02 15.90
CA ALA A 74 -4.02 -9.78 16.99
C ALA A 74 -2.68 -9.19 17.42
N ALA A 75 -1.94 -8.55 16.50
CA ALA A 75 -0.73 -7.78 16.79
C ALA A 75 -1.00 -6.41 17.43
N GLY A 76 -2.28 -6.00 17.57
CA GLY A 76 -2.68 -4.73 18.18
C GLY A 76 -2.95 -3.59 17.21
N ALA A 77 -3.07 -3.85 15.91
CA ALA A 77 -3.45 -2.83 14.94
C ALA A 77 -4.91 -2.37 15.15
N ASP A 78 -5.16 -1.07 15.00
CA ASP A 78 -6.53 -0.54 14.94
C ASP A 78 -7.20 -0.98 13.63
N PRO A 79 -8.30 -1.77 13.68
CA PRO A 79 -8.98 -2.20 12.47
C PRO A 79 -9.46 -1.05 11.58
N ALA A 80 -9.81 0.11 12.17
CA ALA A 80 -10.27 1.28 11.42
C ALA A 80 -9.16 1.95 10.61
N ALA A 81 -7.90 1.73 10.97
CA ALA A 81 -6.73 2.20 10.25
C ALA A 81 -6.26 1.25 9.15
N LEU A 82 -6.78 0.01 9.07
CA LEU A 82 -6.43 -0.94 8.02
C LEU A 82 -6.99 -0.51 6.67
N CYS A 83 -6.27 -0.86 5.59
CA CYS A 83 -6.75 -0.78 4.22
C CYS A 83 -6.92 -2.18 3.64
N PHE A 84 -8.10 -2.52 3.11
CA PHE A 84 -8.30 -3.75 2.36
C PHE A 84 -7.96 -3.48 0.89
N GLY A 85 -6.66 -3.64 0.55
CA GLY A 85 -6.09 -3.22 -0.73
C GLY A 85 -6.33 -4.17 -1.90
N ASN A 86 -6.74 -5.43 -1.66
CA ASN A 86 -7.05 -6.36 -2.74
C ASN A 86 -8.47 -6.11 -3.29
N PRO A 87 -8.64 -5.71 -4.58
CA PRO A 87 -9.96 -5.47 -5.15
C PRO A 87 -10.71 -6.77 -5.51
N VAL A 88 -10.01 -7.92 -5.56
CA VAL A 88 -10.61 -9.22 -5.86
C VAL A 88 -10.91 -9.95 -4.55
N ARG A 89 -12.17 -9.90 -4.12
CA ARG A 89 -12.64 -10.46 -2.85
C ARG A 89 -14.10 -10.88 -2.94
N SER A 90 -14.54 -11.76 -2.05
CA SER A 90 -15.93 -12.18 -1.98
C SER A 90 -16.79 -11.21 -1.13
N ALA A 91 -18.11 -11.25 -1.30
CA ALA A 91 -19.03 -10.52 -0.44
C ALA A 91 -18.89 -10.92 1.04
N ALA A 92 -18.59 -12.19 1.32
CA ALA A 92 -18.33 -12.68 2.67
C ALA A 92 -17.05 -12.06 3.26
N ASP A 93 -16.00 -11.87 2.47
CA ASP A 93 -14.77 -11.22 2.92
C ASP A 93 -15.00 -9.74 3.25
N VAL A 94 -15.81 -9.03 2.45
CA VAL A 94 -16.19 -7.64 2.71
C VAL A 94 -16.98 -7.55 4.01
N ALA A 95 -18.00 -8.40 4.20
CA ALA A 95 -18.80 -8.41 5.42
C ALA A 95 -17.96 -8.73 6.66
N ALA A 96 -17.02 -9.68 6.56
CA ALA A 96 -16.11 -10.03 7.64
C ALA A 96 -15.15 -8.88 7.97
N ALA A 97 -14.58 -8.22 6.97
CA ALA A 97 -13.71 -7.06 7.14
C ALA A 97 -14.45 -5.89 7.81
N TRP A 98 -15.66 -5.57 7.34
CA TRP A 98 -16.49 -4.51 7.93
C TRP A 98 -16.85 -4.80 9.38
N THR A 99 -17.24 -6.05 9.69
CA THR A 99 -17.55 -6.50 11.06
C THR A 99 -16.31 -6.42 11.96
N ALA A 100 -15.13 -6.73 11.43
CA ALA A 100 -13.85 -6.59 12.15
C ALA A 100 -13.45 -5.13 12.41
N GLY A 101 -14.10 -4.16 11.78
CA GLY A 101 -13.81 -2.74 11.97
C GLY A 101 -13.05 -2.07 10.84
N VAL A 102 -12.71 -2.75 9.75
CA VAL A 102 -12.09 -2.15 8.58
C VAL A 102 -13.04 -1.14 7.93
N ARG A 103 -12.51 0.02 7.55
CA ARG A 103 -13.31 1.13 7.00
C ARG A 103 -12.86 1.60 5.62
N ARG A 104 -11.65 1.22 5.19
CA ARG A 104 -11.08 1.62 3.89
C ARG A 104 -10.86 0.41 3.00
N PHE A 105 -11.33 0.54 1.75
CA PHE A 105 -11.27 -0.51 0.73
C PHE A 105 -10.76 0.05 -0.59
N VAL A 106 -9.92 -0.71 -1.27
CA VAL A 106 -9.52 -0.40 -2.65
C VAL A 106 -10.42 -1.17 -3.61
N THR A 107 -10.85 -0.54 -4.69
CA THR A 107 -11.71 -1.14 -5.72
C THR A 107 -11.29 -0.73 -7.12
N ASP A 108 -11.63 -1.52 -8.13
CA ASP A 108 -11.40 -1.19 -9.55
C ASP A 108 -12.57 -1.59 -10.47
N SER A 109 -13.75 -1.92 -9.88
CA SER A 109 -14.91 -2.36 -10.65
C SER A 109 -16.24 -1.88 -10.05
N ILE A 110 -17.27 -1.85 -10.89
CA ILE A 110 -18.65 -1.51 -10.47
C ILE A 110 -19.23 -2.62 -9.60
N GLU A 111 -18.93 -3.87 -9.94
CA GLU A 111 -19.43 -5.06 -9.23
C GLU A 111 -18.94 -5.06 -7.78
N ASP A 112 -17.66 -4.72 -7.56
CA ASP A 112 -17.13 -4.62 -6.20
C ASP A 112 -17.72 -3.42 -5.45
N LEU A 113 -18.00 -2.29 -6.11
CA LEU A 113 -18.74 -1.18 -5.48
C LEU A 113 -20.14 -1.58 -5.03
N ASP A 114 -20.85 -2.44 -5.78
CA ASP A 114 -22.15 -2.95 -5.39
C ASP A 114 -22.07 -3.86 -4.16
N VAL A 115 -21.02 -4.69 -4.08
CA VAL A 115 -20.72 -5.51 -2.90
C VAL A 115 -20.39 -4.64 -1.70
N LEU A 116 -19.54 -3.60 -1.86
CA LEU A 116 -19.19 -2.67 -0.78
C LEU A 116 -20.41 -1.90 -0.27
N ALA A 117 -21.26 -1.41 -1.17
CA ALA A 117 -22.48 -0.68 -0.80
C ALA A 117 -23.44 -1.56 0.03
N THR A 118 -23.49 -2.86 -0.27
CA THR A 118 -24.35 -3.81 0.41
C THR A 118 -23.79 -4.28 1.76
N HIS A 119 -22.50 -4.54 1.85
CA HIS A 119 -21.89 -5.23 3.00
C HIS A 119 -20.97 -4.35 3.84
N ALA A 120 -20.62 -3.14 3.36
CA ALA A 120 -19.75 -2.17 4.03
C ALA A 120 -20.24 -0.74 3.78
N ALA A 121 -21.53 -0.49 4.00
CA ALA A 121 -22.19 0.78 3.71
C ALA A 121 -21.48 1.95 4.40
N GLY A 122 -21.21 3.04 3.64
CA GLY A 122 -20.51 4.21 4.14
C GLY A 122 -18.98 4.07 4.22
N SER A 123 -18.42 2.95 3.75
CA SER A 123 -16.97 2.76 3.73
C SER A 123 -16.24 3.79 2.87
N GLN A 124 -14.98 4.02 3.22
CA GLN A 124 -14.01 4.79 2.44
C GLN A 124 -13.54 3.95 1.26
N VAL A 125 -13.53 4.55 0.08
CA VAL A 125 -13.13 3.87 -1.15
C VAL A 125 -11.98 4.61 -1.82
N LEU A 126 -10.91 3.90 -2.12
CA LEU A 126 -9.87 4.32 -3.03
C LEU A 126 -10.06 3.56 -4.35
N VAL A 127 -10.10 4.28 -5.46
CA VAL A 127 -10.18 3.63 -6.78
C VAL A 127 -8.79 3.29 -7.26
N ARG A 128 -8.53 2.03 -7.55
CA ARG A 128 -7.25 1.58 -8.08
C ARG A 128 -7.13 1.96 -9.56
N LEU A 129 -6.10 2.72 -9.86
CA LEU A 129 -5.78 3.20 -11.19
C LEU A 129 -4.79 2.25 -11.87
N LEU A 130 -5.03 1.93 -13.12
CA LEU A 130 -4.06 1.28 -13.98
C LEU A 130 -2.97 2.29 -14.34
N VAL A 131 -1.73 2.00 -13.99
CA VAL A 131 -0.54 2.80 -14.31
C VAL A 131 0.50 1.94 -15.02
N SER A 132 1.48 2.59 -15.66
CA SER A 132 2.60 1.89 -16.26
C SER A 132 3.47 1.24 -15.17
N ASP A 133 3.83 -0.01 -15.38
CA ASP A 133 4.78 -0.78 -14.55
C ASP A 133 6.13 -0.99 -15.27
N ALA A 134 6.38 -0.21 -16.32
CA ALA A 134 7.63 -0.23 -17.05
C ALA A 134 8.82 0.11 -16.14
N GLY A 135 9.86 -0.70 -16.19
CA GLY A 135 11.04 -0.59 -15.32
C GLY A 135 10.94 -1.37 -14.01
N SER A 136 9.78 -2.00 -13.71
CA SER A 136 9.68 -2.93 -12.59
C SER A 136 10.26 -4.31 -12.96
N ALA A 137 10.84 -5.00 -11.98
CA ALA A 137 11.35 -6.36 -12.21
C ALA A 137 10.21 -7.40 -12.33
N THR A 138 9.02 -7.08 -11.79
CA THR A 138 7.85 -7.96 -11.87
C THR A 138 6.63 -7.10 -12.22
N PRO A 139 6.33 -6.96 -13.52
CA PRO A 139 5.15 -6.24 -13.99
C PRO A 139 3.87 -7.02 -13.70
N PHE A 140 2.76 -6.31 -13.51
CA PHE A 140 1.45 -6.91 -13.26
C PHE A 140 0.63 -7.20 -14.52
N ALA A 141 1.16 -6.91 -15.71
CA ALA A 141 0.53 -7.19 -17.02
C ALA A 141 -0.93 -6.69 -17.11
N ALA A 142 -1.21 -5.50 -16.61
CA ALA A 142 -2.53 -4.86 -16.63
C ALA A 142 -3.68 -5.70 -16.01
N LYS A 143 -3.39 -6.54 -15.03
CA LYS A 143 -4.40 -7.39 -14.38
C LYS A 143 -5.34 -6.64 -13.43
N PHE A 144 -4.93 -5.47 -12.95
CA PHE A 144 -5.63 -4.70 -11.93
C PHE A 144 -5.67 -3.23 -12.29
N GLY A 145 -6.72 -2.57 -11.80
CA GLY A 145 -6.87 -1.14 -11.92
C GLY A 145 -7.72 -0.71 -13.12
N ALA A 146 -8.44 0.38 -12.94
CA ALA A 146 -9.28 1.01 -13.93
C ALA A 146 -8.48 1.99 -14.79
N SER A 147 -8.87 2.19 -16.05
CA SER A 147 -8.37 3.30 -16.86
C SER A 147 -8.74 4.66 -16.25
N PRO A 148 -8.06 5.76 -16.58
CA PRO A 148 -8.38 7.09 -16.04
C PRO A 148 -9.85 7.48 -16.13
N ASP A 149 -10.50 7.22 -17.27
CA ASP A 149 -11.91 7.57 -17.47
C ASP A 149 -12.85 6.64 -16.70
N GLU A 150 -12.52 5.36 -16.57
CA GLU A 150 -13.24 4.42 -15.71
C GLU A 150 -13.09 4.78 -14.23
N ALA A 151 -11.89 5.16 -13.78
CA ALA A 151 -11.66 5.58 -12.41
C ALA A 151 -12.54 6.78 -12.01
N ILE A 152 -12.70 7.77 -12.91
CA ILE A 152 -13.62 8.90 -12.69
C ILE A 152 -15.08 8.42 -12.57
N ARG A 153 -15.48 7.47 -13.44
CA ARG A 153 -16.84 6.88 -13.36
C ARG A 153 -17.05 6.11 -12.06
N LEU A 154 -16.04 5.35 -11.59
CA LEU A 154 -16.08 4.60 -10.35
C LEU A 154 -16.17 5.51 -9.13
N LEU A 155 -15.39 6.59 -9.05
CA LEU A 155 -15.48 7.58 -7.97
C LEU A 155 -16.88 8.18 -7.87
N SER A 156 -17.46 8.57 -9.02
CA SER A 156 -18.82 9.09 -9.07
C SER A 156 -19.86 8.02 -8.69
N ALA A 157 -19.63 6.77 -9.10
CA ALA A 157 -20.52 5.65 -8.79
C ALA A 157 -20.48 5.28 -7.31
N ALA A 158 -19.31 5.35 -6.67
CA ALA A 158 -19.14 5.14 -5.23
C ALA A 158 -19.97 6.17 -4.43
N ALA A 159 -19.87 7.45 -4.77
CA ALA A 159 -20.64 8.51 -4.11
C ALA A 159 -22.16 8.30 -4.25
N ARG A 160 -22.64 7.92 -5.46
CA ARG A 160 -24.09 7.62 -5.67
C ARG A 160 -24.59 6.43 -4.88
N ARG A 161 -23.71 5.51 -4.49
CA ARG A 161 -24.01 4.34 -3.65
C ARG A 161 -23.90 4.61 -2.15
N GLY A 162 -23.66 5.86 -1.74
CA GLY A 162 -23.50 6.23 -0.34
C GLY A 162 -22.16 5.83 0.25
N LEU A 163 -21.15 5.46 -0.60
CA LEU A 163 -19.77 5.22 -0.20
C LEU A 163 -19.00 6.54 -0.21
N ARG A 164 -17.92 6.61 0.54
CA ARG A 164 -17.04 7.78 0.56
C ARG A 164 -15.91 7.59 -0.45
N ALA A 165 -15.99 8.29 -1.58
CA ALA A 165 -14.89 8.32 -2.55
C ALA A 165 -13.76 9.19 -1.97
N ASP A 166 -12.77 8.57 -1.32
CA ASP A 166 -11.71 9.27 -0.60
C ASP A 166 -10.47 9.54 -1.47
N GLY A 167 -10.22 8.76 -2.52
CA GLY A 167 -9.02 8.97 -3.33
C GLY A 167 -8.73 7.92 -4.38
N ILE A 168 -7.46 7.87 -4.75
CA ILE A 168 -6.91 7.02 -5.81
C ILE A 168 -5.79 6.18 -5.20
N ALA A 169 -5.77 4.89 -5.54
CA ALA A 169 -4.67 3.99 -5.29
C ALA A 169 -3.99 3.57 -6.61
N PHE A 170 -2.71 3.27 -6.59
CA PHE A 170 -2.02 2.62 -7.70
C PHE A 170 -0.86 1.76 -7.22
N HIS A 171 -0.29 0.97 -8.12
CA HIS A 171 0.92 0.21 -7.84
C HIS A 171 1.79 0.18 -9.10
N ALA A 172 2.98 0.78 -9.05
CA ALA A 172 3.88 0.97 -10.19
C ALA A 172 4.71 -0.28 -10.56
N GLY A 173 4.31 -1.47 -10.10
CA GLY A 173 5.03 -2.72 -10.30
C GLY A 173 5.98 -3.08 -9.15
N SER A 174 6.30 -4.38 -8.99
CA SER A 174 7.17 -4.85 -7.89
C SER A 174 8.64 -4.67 -8.26
N GLN A 175 9.49 -4.26 -7.30
CA GLN A 175 10.89 -3.92 -7.53
C GLN A 175 11.03 -2.84 -8.63
N GLN A 176 10.26 -1.77 -8.51
CA GLN A 176 10.34 -0.62 -9.39
C GLN A 176 11.58 0.20 -9.07
N SER A 177 12.53 0.24 -10.00
CA SER A 177 13.80 0.95 -9.80
C SER A 177 13.81 2.40 -10.31
N ARG A 178 12.65 2.88 -10.79
CA ARG A 178 12.51 4.22 -11.38
C ARG A 178 11.64 5.11 -10.47
N PRO A 179 12.23 6.07 -9.72
CA PRO A 179 11.44 7.04 -8.95
C PRO A 179 10.47 7.86 -9.82
N ASP A 180 10.86 8.18 -11.07
CA ASP A 180 10.04 8.91 -12.04
C ASP A 180 8.77 8.14 -12.44
N ALA A 181 8.76 6.81 -12.42
CA ALA A 181 7.55 6.02 -12.65
C ALA A 181 6.47 6.31 -11.59
N PHE A 182 6.86 6.52 -10.33
CA PHE A 182 5.93 6.96 -9.28
C PHE A 182 5.45 8.39 -9.51
N ALA A 183 6.33 9.30 -9.93
CA ALA A 183 5.94 10.68 -10.24
C ALA A 183 4.95 10.75 -11.41
N GLU A 184 5.17 9.97 -12.48
CA GLU A 184 4.25 9.84 -13.63
C GLU A 184 2.87 9.30 -13.19
N ALA A 185 2.86 8.28 -12.33
CA ALA A 185 1.64 7.69 -11.79
C ALA A 185 0.88 8.69 -10.89
N VAL A 186 1.58 9.42 -10.00
CA VAL A 186 1.01 10.52 -9.20
C VAL A 186 0.39 11.58 -10.10
N GLY A 187 1.10 12.01 -11.16
CA GLY A 187 0.56 12.97 -12.13
C GLY A 187 -0.74 12.49 -12.76
N THR A 188 -0.84 11.20 -13.09
CA THR A 188 -2.07 10.62 -13.63
C THR A 188 -3.18 10.54 -12.57
N ALA A 189 -2.87 10.08 -11.35
CA ALA A 189 -3.82 10.01 -10.24
C ALA A 189 -4.40 11.38 -9.88
N VAL A 190 -3.55 12.41 -9.84
CA VAL A 190 -4.00 13.79 -9.57
C VAL A 190 -4.92 14.32 -10.67
N ARG A 191 -4.62 14.07 -11.96
CA ARG A 191 -5.53 14.45 -13.06
C ARG A 191 -6.90 13.78 -12.93
N VAL A 192 -6.94 12.49 -12.58
CA VAL A 192 -8.18 11.75 -12.30
C VAL A 192 -8.92 12.37 -11.12
N ALA A 193 -8.26 12.59 -10.00
CA ALA A 193 -8.85 13.20 -8.80
C ALA A 193 -9.42 14.59 -9.10
N SER A 194 -8.67 15.44 -9.80
CA SER A 194 -9.10 16.79 -10.20
C SER A 194 -10.34 16.74 -11.10
N ARG A 195 -10.35 15.88 -12.12
CA ARG A 195 -11.51 15.70 -13.00
C ARG A 195 -12.74 15.12 -12.28
N ALA A 196 -12.53 14.35 -11.23
CA ALA A 196 -13.60 13.86 -10.35
C ALA A 196 -14.03 14.90 -9.30
N GLY A 197 -13.48 16.12 -9.30
CA GLY A 197 -13.83 17.19 -8.38
C GLY A 197 -13.21 17.08 -6.98
N MET A 198 -12.23 16.19 -6.79
CA MET A 198 -11.57 15.99 -5.50
C MET A 198 -10.51 17.06 -5.28
N ARG A 199 -10.63 17.83 -4.19
CA ARG A 199 -9.67 18.87 -3.83
C ARG A 199 -8.57 18.38 -2.88
N ARG A 200 -8.86 17.35 -2.10
CA ARG A 200 -7.98 16.80 -1.05
C ARG A 200 -8.02 15.27 -1.08
N PRO A 201 -7.58 14.63 -2.19
CA PRO A 201 -7.62 13.19 -2.29
C PRO A 201 -6.61 12.51 -1.35
N VAL A 202 -6.92 11.31 -0.92
CA VAL A 202 -5.91 10.34 -0.51
C VAL A 202 -5.23 9.83 -1.79
N LEU A 203 -3.91 9.87 -1.84
CA LEU A 203 -3.09 9.27 -2.89
C LEU A 203 -2.32 8.10 -2.27
N ASP A 204 -2.82 6.91 -2.50
CA ASP A 204 -2.14 5.67 -2.17
C ASP A 204 -1.22 5.30 -3.33
N VAL A 205 0.07 5.51 -3.12
CA VAL A 205 1.09 5.24 -4.14
C VAL A 205 1.49 3.76 -4.18
N GLY A 206 0.86 2.95 -3.32
CA GLY A 206 1.07 1.52 -3.26
C GLY A 206 2.44 1.11 -2.72
N GLY A 207 2.81 -0.10 -3.09
CA GLY A 207 4.12 -0.67 -2.80
C GLY A 207 5.03 -0.70 -4.03
N GLY A 208 5.89 -1.74 -4.07
CA GLY A 208 6.80 -1.94 -5.20
C GLY A 208 8.16 -1.32 -5.02
N PHE A 209 8.42 -0.61 -3.94
CA PHE A 209 9.74 -0.07 -3.60
C PHE A 209 10.82 -1.17 -3.64
N PRO A 210 11.97 -0.91 -4.28
CA PRO A 210 12.95 -1.94 -4.55
C PRO A 210 13.84 -2.25 -3.34
N VAL A 211 14.42 -3.46 -3.38
CA VAL A 211 15.46 -3.92 -2.46
C VAL A 211 16.69 -4.33 -3.26
N ALA A 212 17.87 -3.99 -2.79
CA ALA A 212 19.13 -4.35 -3.39
C ALA A 212 19.49 -5.82 -3.10
N TYR A 213 19.22 -6.72 -4.05
CA TYR A 213 19.67 -8.12 -3.95
C TYR A 213 21.07 -8.33 -4.55
N ARG A 214 21.31 -7.81 -5.76
CA ARG A 214 22.57 -7.97 -6.49
C ARG A 214 23.11 -6.64 -7.04
N SER A 215 22.22 -5.70 -7.28
CA SER A 215 22.56 -4.39 -7.84
C SER A 215 22.03 -3.31 -6.93
N PRO A 216 22.69 -2.15 -6.83
CA PRO A 216 22.16 -0.99 -6.13
C PRO A 216 20.81 -0.58 -6.67
N VAL A 217 19.96 -0.06 -5.79
CA VAL A 217 18.63 0.49 -6.12
C VAL A 217 18.49 1.88 -5.49
N PRO A 218 17.60 2.73 -6.01
CA PRO A 218 17.35 4.03 -5.41
C PRO A 218 16.83 3.88 -3.96
N CYS A 219 17.25 4.82 -3.11
CA CYS A 219 16.83 4.85 -1.71
C CYS A 219 15.41 5.44 -1.54
N PRO A 220 14.75 5.27 -0.39
CA PRO A 220 13.43 5.84 -0.13
C PRO A 220 13.33 7.35 -0.37
N ASP A 221 14.40 8.12 -0.09
CA ASP A 221 14.43 9.58 -0.28
C ASP A 221 14.29 9.99 -1.75
N GLU A 222 14.84 9.22 -2.68
CA GLU A 222 14.74 9.50 -4.12
C GLU A 222 13.30 9.34 -4.61
N PHE A 223 12.59 8.32 -4.12
CA PHE A 223 11.14 8.13 -4.39
C PHE A 223 10.31 9.23 -3.73
N ALA A 224 10.62 9.57 -2.48
CA ALA A 224 9.93 10.63 -1.76
C ALA A 224 10.08 11.97 -2.47
N GLY A 225 11.28 12.31 -2.91
CA GLY A 225 11.53 13.54 -3.67
C GLY A 225 10.77 13.60 -4.98
N ALA A 226 10.73 12.50 -5.75
CA ALA A 226 10.00 12.43 -7.01
C ALA A 226 8.47 12.55 -6.81
N ILE A 227 7.91 11.85 -5.82
CA ILE A 227 6.49 11.90 -5.46
C ILE A 227 6.10 13.29 -4.97
N ALA A 228 6.88 13.86 -4.04
CA ALA A 228 6.62 15.20 -3.50
C ALA A 228 6.65 16.27 -4.58
N ALA A 229 7.63 16.23 -5.48
CA ALA A 229 7.72 17.17 -6.60
C ALA A 229 6.50 17.09 -7.52
N ALA A 230 5.97 15.89 -7.79
CA ALA A 230 4.78 15.70 -8.61
C ALA A 230 3.51 16.23 -7.92
N VAL A 231 3.35 16.00 -6.60
CA VAL A 231 2.23 16.54 -5.80
C VAL A 231 2.30 18.06 -5.74
N ASP A 232 3.48 18.63 -5.48
CA ASP A 232 3.68 20.08 -5.41
C ASP A 232 3.39 20.77 -6.75
N ALA A 233 3.79 20.14 -7.86
CA ALA A 233 3.48 20.64 -9.20
C ALA A 233 1.97 20.69 -9.43
N ALA A 234 1.25 19.66 -8.98
CA ALA A 234 -0.21 19.59 -9.10
C ALA A 234 -0.93 20.64 -8.24
N VAL A 235 -0.44 20.90 -7.03
CA VAL A 235 -0.95 21.95 -6.14
C VAL A 235 -0.71 23.33 -6.75
N ARG A 236 0.51 23.60 -7.24
CA ARG A 236 0.83 24.87 -7.92
C ARG A 236 -0.01 25.11 -9.18
N ALA A 237 -0.35 24.03 -9.90
CA ALA A 237 -1.24 24.11 -11.08
C ALA A 237 -2.73 24.25 -10.70
N GLY A 238 -3.09 24.22 -9.43
CA GLY A 238 -4.47 24.33 -8.94
C GLY A 238 -5.34 23.09 -9.19
N HIS A 239 -4.73 21.95 -9.55
CA HIS A 239 -5.47 20.70 -9.76
C HIS A 239 -6.06 20.15 -8.46
N ILE A 240 -5.31 20.24 -7.37
CA ILE A 240 -5.72 19.86 -6.02
C ILE A 240 -5.25 20.95 -5.03
N GLU A 241 -5.79 20.96 -3.81
CA GLU A 241 -5.33 21.84 -2.74
C GLU A 241 -4.20 21.21 -1.93
N ARG A 242 -4.31 19.90 -1.68
CA ARG A 242 -3.34 19.05 -1.01
C ARG A 242 -3.66 17.58 -1.31
N ALA A 243 -2.74 16.70 -0.98
CA ALA A 243 -2.99 15.26 -0.94
C ALA A 243 -2.58 14.69 0.41
N GLU A 244 -3.27 13.64 0.86
CA GLU A 244 -2.83 12.77 1.93
C GLU A 244 -2.12 11.58 1.28
N LEU A 245 -0.83 11.39 1.59
CA LEU A 245 -0.05 10.28 1.02
C LEU A 245 -0.22 9.03 1.87
N MET A 246 -0.40 7.91 1.18
CA MET A 246 -0.39 6.57 1.74
C MET A 246 0.60 5.71 0.94
N LEU A 247 1.34 4.84 1.64
CA LEU A 247 2.34 3.94 1.10
C LEU A 247 2.04 2.52 1.54
N GLU A 248 2.28 1.54 0.67
CA GLU A 248 2.11 0.11 0.98
C GLU A 248 3.43 -0.69 0.87
N PRO A 249 4.52 -0.30 1.56
CA PRO A 249 5.76 -1.05 1.48
C PRO A 249 5.58 -2.43 2.12
N GLY A 250 5.91 -3.48 1.39
CA GLY A 250 5.96 -4.84 1.90
C GLY A 250 7.40 -5.33 1.90
N ARG A 251 7.85 -5.85 0.76
CA ARG A 251 9.21 -6.38 0.55
C ARG A 251 10.31 -5.44 1.07
N ALA A 252 10.18 -4.15 0.81
CA ALA A 252 11.19 -3.16 1.19
C ALA A 252 11.45 -3.06 2.70
N LEU A 253 10.49 -3.49 3.55
CA LEU A 253 10.66 -3.49 5.01
C LEU A 253 11.24 -4.79 5.56
N VAL A 254 11.10 -5.92 4.86
CA VAL A 254 11.41 -7.24 5.44
C VAL A 254 12.47 -8.05 4.69
N ALA A 255 12.77 -7.72 3.44
CA ALA A 255 13.66 -8.57 2.63
C ALA A 255 15.08 -8.68 3.20
N ASP A 256 15.62 -7.61 3.76
CA ASP A 256 16.96 -7.62 4.37
C ASP A 256 16.97 -8.20 5.79
N ALA A 257 15.78 -8.43 6.37
CA ALA A 257 15.66 -8.94 7.72
C ALA A 257 15.74 -10.47 7.82
N GLY A 258 15.59 -11.18 6.71
CA GLY A 258 15.50 -12.64 6.66
C GLY A 258 16.76 -13.32 6.15
N VAL A 259 17.21 -14.39 6.85
CA VAL A 259 18.25 -15.32 6.37
C VAL A 259 17.77 -16.75 6.56
N LEU A 260 17.74 -17.50 5.46
CA LEU A 260 17.50 -18.92 5.48
C LEU A 260 18.85 -19.66 5.62
N ARG A 261 18.96 -20.51 6.64
CA ARG A 261 20.07 -21.47 6.77
C ARG A 261 19.55 -22.85 6.39
N ALA A 262 20.14 -23.41 5.36
CA ALA A 262 19.84 -24.73 4.83
C ALA A 262 21.07 -25.65 4.90
#